data_4f9e958be98cab098a042183464b0607
#
_entry.id   4f9e958be98cab098a042183464b0607
#
_cell.length_a   1.000
_cell.length_b   1.000
_cell.length_c   1.000
_cell.angle_alpha   90.00
_cell.angle_beta   90.00
_cell.angle_gamma   90.00
#
_symmetry.space_group_name_H-M   'P 1'
#
loop_
_entity.id
_entity.type
_entity.pdbx_description
1 polymer ?
#
loop_
_entity_poly.entity_id
_entity_poly.type
_entity_poly.pdbx_seq_one_letter_code
_entity_poly.pdbx_strand_id
1 'polypeptide(L)'
;MVYTVGEMAKKLDVPASTLRYYDKEGLLPFVERSSGGIRMFQESDFEWLQVIGCMKKAGMSIRDIRQYIEFALRGDDTIDTRLKMFTHQRDVLLAHMEEMRHTLETVEYKCWYYETAKAAGTIDVPRDMADEDVPERFRAIRRELKTIPQE
;
A
#
# COMPACT_ATOMS: atom_id res chain seq x y z
N MET A 1 -20.21 9.05 -21.62
CA MET A 1 -21.13 8.04 -21.07
C MET A 1 -21.25 8.33 -19.57
N VAL A 2 -22.46 8.19 -19.01
CA VAL A 2 -22.73 8.48 -17.60
C VAL A 2 -22.99 7.16 -16.87
N TYR A 3 -22.43 7.01 -15.69
CA TYR A 3 -22.51 5.80 -14.87
C TYR A 3 -23.13 6.08 -13.52
N THR A 4 -23.90 5.15 -13.01
CA THR A 4 -24.33 5.12 -11.61
C THR A 4 -23.16 4.73 -10.70
N VAL A 5 -23.33 4.93 -9.39
CA VAL A 5 -22.32 4.51 -8.40
C VAL A 5 -22.02 3.00 -8.49
N GLY A 6 -23.02 2.18 -8.78
CA GLY A 6 -22.85 0.72 -8.91
C GLY A 6 -22.06 0.34 -10.16
N GLU A 7 -22.35 0.96 -11.30
CA GLU A 7 -21.63 0.71 -12.56
C GLU A 7 -20.19 1.19 -12.50
N MET A 8 -19.94 2.38 -11.93
CA MET A 8 -18.59 2.89 -11.76
C MET A 8 -17.77 2.03 -10.77
N ALA A 9 -18.37 1.59 -9.67
CA ALA A 9 -17.73 0.68 -8.71
C ALA A 9 -17.35 -0.66 -9.37
N LYS A 10 -18.23 -1.21 -10.20
CA LYS A 10 -17.95 -2.44 -10.98
C LYS A 10 -16.79 -2.22 -11.96
N LYS A 11 -16.76 -1.07 -12.65
CA LYS A 11 -15.69 -0.70 -13.59
C LYS A 11 -14.32 -0.57 -12.89
N LEU A 12 -14.31 -0.11 -11.63
CA LEU A 12 -13.11 0.04 -10.79
C LEU A 12 -12.71 -1.22 -10.02
N ASP A 13 -13.54 -2.26 -10.09
CA ASP A 13 -13.39 -3.48 -9.28
C ASP A 13 -13.32 -3.19 -7.77
N VAL A 14 -14.23 -2.35 -7.28
CA VAL A 14 -14.37 -2.00 -5.87
C VAL A 14 -15.83 -2.10 -5.42
N PRO A 15 -16.10 -2.33 -4.11
CA PRO A 15 -17.45 -2.24 -3.58
C PRO A 15 -18.06 -0.84 -3.79
N ALA A 16 -19.35 -0.73 -4.09
CA ALA A 16 -20.05 0.55 -4.21
C ALA A 16 -20.01 1.37 -2.91
N SER A 17 -19.84 0.73 -1.75
CA SER A 17 -19.62 1.37 -0.46
C SER A 17 -18.32 2.19 -0.42
N THR A 18 -17.29 1.80 -1.16
CA THR A 18 -16.04 2.54 -1.28
C THR A 18 -16.26 3.91 -1.90
N LEU A 19 -17.01 3.99 -3.01
CA LEU A 19 -17.31 5.26 -3.66
C LEU A 19 -18.24 6.15 -2.82
N ARG A 20 -19.18 5.55 -2.09
CA ARG A 20 -20.02 6.30 -1.13
C ARG A 20 -19.19 6.85 0.03
N TYR A 21 -18.20 6.08 0.50
CA TYR A 21 -17.25 6.54 1.51
C TYR A 21 -16.40 7.71 0.98
N TYR A 22 -15.82 7.60 -0.22
CA TYR A 22 -15.05 8.69 -0.82
C TYR A 22 -15.88 9.98 -0.94
N ASP A 23 -17.13 9.84 -1.31
CA ASP A 23 -18.03 10.98 -1.38
C ASP A 23 -18.31 11.60 0.00
N LYS A 24 -18.64 10.78 1.00
CA LYS A 24 -18.85 11.23 2.38
C LYS A 24 -17.63 11.98 2.91
N GLU A 25 -16.43 11.54 2.54
CA GLU A 25 -15.15 12.15 2.93
C GLU A 25 -14.80 13.38 2.07
N GLY A 26 -15.65 13.79 1.12
CA GLY A 26 -15.41 14.96 0.27
C GLY A 26 -14.31 14.78 -0.77
N LEU A 27 -14.02 13.55 -1.18
CA LEU A 27 -13.02 13.26 -2.20
C LEU A 27 -13.57 13.33 -3.63
N LEU A 28 -14.87 13.57 -3.82
CA LEU A 28 -15.53 13.58 -5.12
C LEU A 28 -16.20 14.93 -5.45
N PRO A 29 -15.50 16.08 -5.28
CA PRO A 29 -16.10 17.39 -5.56
C PRO A 29 -16.37 17.61 -7.06
N PHE A 30 -15.73 16.84 -7.92
CA PHE A 30 -15.85 16.90 -9.38
C PHE A 30 -17.01 16.05 -9.93
N VAL A 31 -17.65 15.20 -9.09
CA VAL A 31 -18.76 14.34 -9.52
C VAL A 31 -20.09 15.09 -9.42
N GLU A 32 -20.77 15.19 -10.55
CA GLU A 32 -22.07 15.85 -10.65
C GLU A 32 -23.19 15.03 -9.98
N ARG A 33 -24.27 15.71 -9.63
CA ARG A 33 -25.52 15.11 -9.14
C ARG A 33 -26.67 15.42 -10.07
N SER A 34 -27.55 14.44 -10.28
CA SER A 34 -28.81 14.64 -10.97
C SER A 34 -29.73 15.58 -10.16
N SER A 35 -30.83 16.04 -10.78
CA SER A 35 -31.90 16.82 -10.10
C SER A 35 -32.48 16.10 -8.88
N GLY A 36 -32.41 14.77 -8.84
CA GLY A 36 -32.82 13.94 -7.70
C GLY A 36 -31.71 13.67 -6.67
N GLY A 37 -30.55 14.34 -6.77
CA GLY A 37 -29.43 14.18 -5.83
C GLY A 37 -28.58 12.91 -6.04
N ILE A 38 -28.85 12.14 -7.08
CA ILE A 38 -28.11 10.91 -7.40
C ILE A 38 -26.80 11.29 -8.10
N ARG A 39 -25.66 10.65 -7.67
CA ARG A 39 -24.36 10.85 -8.31
C ARG A 39 -24.32 10.29 -9.71
N MET A 40 -23.77 11.10 -10.59
CA MET A 40 -23.62 10.83 -12.01
C MET A 40 -22.14 10.87 -12.36
N PHE A 41 -21.52 9.68 -12.47
CA PHE A 41 -20.11 9.56 -12.82
C PHE A 41 -19.92 9.64 -14.33
N GLN A 42 -18.90 10.37 -14.76
CA GLN A 42 -18.49 10.44 -16.16
C GLN A 42 -17.27 9.56 -16.42
N GLU A 43 -16.95 9.33 -17.70
CA GLU A 43 -15.74 8.59 -18.08
C GLU A 43 -14.47 9.26 -17.58
N SER A 44 -14.41 10.60 -17.59
CA SER A 44 -13.31 11.40 -17.05
C SER A 44 -13.07 11.20 -15.54
N ASP A 45 -14.12 10.84 -14.78
CA ASP A 45 -13.99 10.62 -13.33
C ASP A 45 -13.26 9.32 -13.00
N PHE A 46 -13.19 8.41 -13.97
CA PHE A 46 -12.53 7.12 -13.77
C PHE A 46 -11.05 7.28 -13.41
N GLU A 47 -10.32 8.14 -14.10
CA GLU A 47 -8.90 8.41 -13.82
C GLU A 47 -8.72 8.98 -12.41
N TRP A 48 -9.57 9.94 -12.01
CA TRP A 48 -9.57 10.50 -10.65
C TRP A 48 -9.77 9.41 -9.59
N LEU A 49 -10.74 8.55 -9.79
CA LEU A 49 -11.06 7.48 -8.85
C LEU A 49 -9.95 6.44 -8.76
N GLN A 50 -9.27 6.13 -9.87
CA GLN A 50 -8.09 5.26 -9.87
C GLN A 50 -6.94 5.89 -9.07
N VAL A 51 -6.65 7.17 -9.27
CA VAL A 51 -5.59 7.89 -8.54
C VAL A 51 -5.91 7.94 -7.04
N ILE A 52 -7.15 8.26 -6.65
CA ILE A 52 -7.60 8.23 -5.25
C ILE A 52 -7.40 6.84 -4.64
N GLY A 53 -7.82 5.78 -5.35
CA GLY A 53 -7.63 4.40 -4.91
C GLY A 53 -6.15 4.04 -4.73
N CYS A 54 -5.29 4.47 -5.65
CA CYS A 54 -3.84 4.27 -5.56
C CYS A 54 -3.24 5.00 -4.35
N MET A 55 -3.58 6.27 -4.13
CA MET A 55 -3.13 7.04 -2.97
C MET A 55 -3.55 6.41 -1.65
N LYS A 56 -4.78 5.88 -1.57
CA LYS A 56 -5.27 5.14 -0.39
C LYS A 56 -4.44 3.87 -0.14
N LYS A 57 -4.16 3.08 -1.18
CA LYS A 57 -3.31 1.88 -1.08
C LYS A 57 -1.89 2.22 -0.67
N ALA A 58 -1.36 3.36 -1.11
CA ALA A 58 -0.04 3.86 -0.72
C ALA A 58 0.01 4.42 0.72
N GLY A 59 -1.11 4.42 1.45
CA GLY A 59 -1.17 4.87 2.84
C GLY A 59 -1.37 6.38 3.02
N MET A 60 -1.70 7.12 1.96
CA MET A 60 -1.96 8.55 2.06
C MET A 60 -3.24 8.81 2.89
N SER A 61 -3.21 9.83 3.75
CA SER A 61 -4.36 10.18 4.58
C SER A 61 -5.52 10.75 3.74
N ILE A 62 -6.76 10.57 4.19
CA ILE A 62 -7.94 11.17 3.54
C ILE A 62 -7.79 12.69 3.43
N ARG A 63 -7.22 13.33 4.46
CA ARG A 63 -6.97 14.77 4.46
C ARG A 63 -6.02 15.19 3.34
N ASP A 64 -4.93 14.47 3.17
CA ASP A 64 -3.91 14.80 2.17
C ASP A 64 -4.41 14.50 0.75
N ILE A 65 -5.20 13.44 0.56
CA ILE A 65 -5.87 13.15 -0.71
C ILE A 65 -6.86 14.27 -1.07
N ARG A 66 -7.66 14.74 -0.12
CA ARG A 66 -8.58 15.88 -0.34
C ARG A 66 -7.80 17.14 -0.73
N GLN A 67 -6.73 17.44 -0.04
CA GLN A 67 -5.88 18.59 -0.34
C GLN A 67 -5.25 18.49 -1.74
N TYR A 68 -4.80 17.30 -2.14
CA TYR A 68 -4.33 17.06 -3.51
C TYR A 68 -5.41 17.37 -4.55
N ILE A 69 -6.64 16.90 -4.33
CA ILE A 69 -7.76 17.14 -5.26
C ILE A 69 -8.05 18.64 -5.35
N GLU A 70 -8.10 19.36 -4.23
CA GLU A 70 -8.28 20.82 -4.19
C GLU A 70 -7.19 21.53 -5.00
N PHE A 71 -5.92 21.16 -4.83
CA PHE A 71 -4.80 21.73 -5.59
C PHE A 71 -4.92 21.40 -7.09
N ALA A 72 -5.28 20.19 -7.43
CA ALA A 72 -5.42 19.79 -8.82
C ALA A 72 -6.56 20.53 -9.56
N LEU A 73 -7.67 20.81 -8.86
CA LEU A 73 -8.78 21.62 -9.39
C LEU A 73 -8.42 23.11 -9.52
N ARG A 74 -7.47 23.61 -8.75
CA ARG A 74 -6.97 25.00 -8.88
C ARG A 74 -6.12 25.22 -10.14
N GLY A 75 -5.48 24.15 -10.67
CA GLY A 75 -4.73 24.22 -11.91
C GLY A 75 -3.20 24.35 -11.71
N ASP A 76 -2.53 25.03 -12.67
CA ASP A 76 -1.08 24.95 -12.84
C ASP A 76 -0.28 25.67 -11.76
N ASP A 77 -0.84 26.64 -11.07
CA ASP A 77 -0.20 27.34 -9.95
C ASP A 77 0.14 26.41 -8.75
N THR A 78 -0.39 25.19 -8.76
CA THR A 78 -0.17 24.18 -7.71
C THR A 78 0.72 23.01 -8.12
N ILE A 79 1.30 23.02 -9.32
CA ILE A 79 2.12 21.92 -9.85
C ILE A 79 3.25 21.54 -8.88
N ASP A 80 4.02 22.51 -8.41
CA ASP A 80 5.14 22.26 -7.49
C ASP A 80 4.67 21.65 -6.16
N THR A 81 3.53 22.11 -5.64
CA THR A 81 2.97 21.59 -4.39
C THR A 81 2.53 20.14 -4.57
N ARG A 82 1.84 19.85 -5.67
CA ARG A 82 1.42 18.47 -6.00
C ARG A 82 2.62 17.54 -6.20
N LEU A 83 3.67 18.01 -6.88
CA LEU A 83 4.90 17.25 -7.06
C LEU A 83 5.54 16.90 -5.70
N LYS A 84 5.63 17.85 -4.78
CA LYS A 84 6.16 17.61 -3.43
C LYS A 84 5.33 16.57 -2.66
N MET A 85 4.01 16.61 -2.77
CA MET A 85 3.12 15.63 -2.12
C MET A 85 3.42 14.22 -2.62
N PHE A 86 3.50 14.01 -3.93
CA PHE A 86 3.78 12.69 -4.51
C PHE A 86 5.22 12.23 -4.28
N THR A 87 6.20 13.14 -4.31
CA THR A 87 7.59 12.82 -3.98
C THR A 87 7.70 12.32 -2.54
N HIS A 88 7.10 13.02 -1.60
CA HIS A 88 7.06 12.60 -0.19
C HIS A 88 6.38 11.23 -0.04
N GLN A 89 5.21 11.03 -0.65
CA GLN A 89 4.49 9.76 -0.56
C GLN A 89 5.26 8.59 -1.20
N ARG A 90 5.97 8.83 -2.30
CA ARG A 90 6.88 7.83 -2.89
C ARG A 90 7.96 7.42 -1.90
N ASP A 91 8.59 8.38 -1.22
CA ASP A 91 9.68 8.11 -0.30
C ASP A 91 9.19 7.34 0.94
N VAL A 92 8.00 7.67 1.46
CA VAL A 92 7.33 6.90 2.51
C VAL A 92 7.04 5.46 2.05
N LEU A 93 6.52 5.29 0.85
CA LEU A 93 6.20 3.97 0.31
C LEU A 93 7.46 3.11 0.11
N LEU A 94 8.56 3.72 -0.39
CA LEU A 94 9.83 3.02 -0.53
C LEU A 94 10.39 2.54 0.83
N ALA A 95 10.27 3.36 1.88
CA ALA A 95 10.65 2.97 3.23
C ALA A 95 9.84 1.77 3.74
N HIS A 96 8.51 1.78 3.57
CA HIS A 96 7.65 0.65 3.94
C HIS A 96 7.97 -0.63 3.14
N MET A 97 8.29 -0.49 1.86
CA MET A 97 8.71 -1.64 1.03
C MET A 97 10.00 -2.26 1.55
N GLU A 98 10.96 -1.45 2.00
CA GLU A 98 12.23 -1.94 2.57
C GLU A 98 12.00 -2.64 3.91
N GLU A 99 11.16 -2.10 4.80
CA GLU A 99 10.77 -2.78 6.05
C GLU A 99 10.10 -4.13 5.78
N MET A 100 9.20 -4.18 4.78
CA MET A 100 8.53 -5.41 4.41
C MET A 100 9.49 -6.42 3.79
N ARG A 101 10.47 -5.97 2.99
CA ARG A 101 11.54 -6.82 2.44
C ARG A 101 12.36 -7.47 3.56
N HIS A 102 12.75 -6.69 4.57
CA HIS A 102 13.48 -7.20 5.73
C HIS A 102 12.64 -8.23 6.53
N THR A 103 11.35 -7.95 6.71
CA THR A 103 10.42 -8.90 7.33
C THR A 103 10.34 -10.20 6.54
N LEU A 104 10.27 -10.12 5.21
CA LEU A 104 10.25 -11.31 4.33
C LEU A 104 11.53 -12.14 4.48
N GLU A 105 12.70 -11.49 4.55
CA GLU A 105 13.98 -12.21 4.78
C GLU A 105 13.97 -13.01 6.08
N THR A 106 13.40 -12.43 7.16
CA THR A 106 13.22 -13.13 8.43
C THR A 106 12.34 -14.35 8.29
N VAL A 107 11.21 -14.23 7.58
CA VAL A 107 10.28 -15.35 7.32
C VAL A 107 10.95 -16.43 6.48
N GLU A 108 11.65 -16.05 5.41
CA GLU A 108 12.37 -17.01 4.56
C GLU A 108 13.49 -17.76 5.32
N TYR A 109 14.22 -17.04 6.21
CA TYR A 109 15.16 -17.68 7.10
C TYR A 109 14.48 -18.72 7.99
N LYS A 110 13.31 -18.42 8.57
CA LYS A 110 12.57 -19.37 9.39
C LYS A 110 12.03 -20.56 8.59
N CYS A 111 11.63 -20.36 7.34
CA CYS A 111 11.26 -21.45 6.44
C CYS A 111 12.46 -22.42 6.26
N TRP A 112 13.61 -21.89 5.86
CA TRP A 112 14.83 -22.67 5.73
C TRP A 112 15.24 -23.39 7.04
N TYR A 113 15.15 -22.67 8.17
CA TYR A 113 15.48 -23.23 9.49
C TYR A 113 14.63 -24.46 9.82
N TYR A 114 13.32 -24.35 9.64
CA TYR A 114 12.42 -25.47 9.95
C TYR A 114 12.42 -26.57 8.89
N GLU A 115 12.70 -26.28 7.64
CA GLU A 115 12.95 -27.29 6.61
C GLU A 115 14.18 -28.13 6.95
N THR A 116 15.25 -27.50 7.37
CA THR A 116 16.48 -28.16 7.84
C THR A 116 16.22 -28.99 9.11
N ALA A 117 15.52 -28.45 10.09
CA ALA A 117 15.14 -29.15 11.30
C ALA A 117 14.27 -30.39 11.01
N LYS A 118 13.30 -30.25 10.09
CA LYS A 118 12.42 -31.34 9.66
C LYS A 118 13.21 -32.46 9.01
N ALA A 119 14.14 -32.14 8.12
CA ALA A 119 15.00 -33.13 7.47
C ALA A 119 15.91 -33.88 8.48
N ALA A 120 16.40 -33.18 9.51
CA ALA A 120 17.22 -33.74 10.56
C ALA A 120 16.45 -34.45 11.69
N GLY A 121 15.13 -34.22 11.78
CA GLY A 121 14.29 -34.73 12.88
C GLY A 121 14.49 -33.99 14.22
N THR A 122 15.24 -32.88 14.26
CA THR A 122 15.51 -32.08 15.46
C THR A 122 15.83 -30.62 15.10
N ILE A 123 15.48 -29.69 15.98
CA ILE A 123 15.86 -28.27 15.87
C ILE A 123 17.32 -28.01 16.23
N ASP A 124 17.99 -28.95 16.88
CA ASP A 124 19.36 -28.79 17.31
C ASP A 124 20.32 -28.59 16.14
N VAL A 125 20.07 -29.27 15.01
CA VAL A 125 20.91 -29.16 13.80
C VAL A 125 20.97 -27.73 13.26
N PRO A 126 19.89 -27.06 12.88
CA PRO A 126 19.98 -25.68 12.39
C PRO A 126 20.35 -24.69 13.50
N ARG A 127 19.99 -24.96 14.77
CA ARG A 127 20.35 -24.09 15.90
C ARG A 127 21.87 -24.02 16.11
N ASP A 128 22.54 -25.17 16.13
CA ASP A 128 23.95 -25.30 16.50
C ASP A 128 24.87 -25.28 15.28
N MET A 129 24.31 -25.17 14.08
CA MET A 129 25.05 -25.12 12.81
C MET A 129 26.05 -23.96 12.79
N ALA A 130 27.27 -24.20 12.29
CA ALA A 130 28.27 -23.15 12.11
C ALA A 130 27.79 -22.10 11.09
N ASP A 131 28.20 -20.83 11.25
CA ASP A 131 27.77 -19.76 10.36
C ASP A 131 28.18 -20.00 8.89
N GLU A 132 29.32 -20.69 8.68
CA GLU A 132 29.83 -21.06 7.35
C GLU A 132 28.93 -22.07 6.62
N ASP A 133 28.22 -22.93 7.37
CA ASP A 133 27.29 -23.92 6.82
C ASP A 133 25.89 -23.38 6.57
N VAL A 134 25.58 -22.19 7.11
CA VAL A 134 24.31 -21.48 6.85
C VAL A 134 24.41 -20.82 5.48
N PRO A 135 23.34 -20.93 4.62
CA PRO A 135 23.32 -20.24 3.35
C PRO A 135 23.66 -18.75 3.49
N GLU A 136 24.55 -18.25 2.64
CA GLU A 136 25.10 -16.89 2.72
C GLU A 136 24.03 -15.82 2.89
N ARG A 137 22.94 -15.93 2.14
CA ARG A 137 21.79 -15.00 2.19
C ARG A 137 21.12 -14.89 3.56
N PHE A 138 21.29 -15.88 4.43
CA PHE A 138 20.66 -15.92 5.76
C PHE A 138 21.62 -15.61 6.92
N ARG A 139 22.90 -15.47 6.67
CA ARG A 139 23.89 -15.24 7.74
C ARG A 139 23.67 -13.93 8.48
N ALA A 140 23.32 -12.87 7.75
CA ALA A 140 23.06 -11.55 8.33
C ALA A 140 21.83 -11.57 9.25
N ILE A 141 20.70 -12.04 8.76
CA ILE A 141 19.46 -12.11 9.54
C ILE A 141 19.56 -13.06 10.75
N ARG A 142 20.31 -14.17 10.61
CA ARG A 142 20.58 -15.08 11.72
C ARG A 142 21.32 -14.38 12.86
N ARG A 143 22.36 -13.59 12.55
CA ARG A 143 23.13 -12.85 13.56
C ARG A 143 22.27 -11.82 14.27
N GLU A 144 21.47 -11.09 13.52
CA GLU A 144 20.52 -10.10 14.05
C GLU A 144 19.55 -10.75 15.06
N LEU A 145 18.92 -11.87 14.68
CA LEU A 145 17.97 -12.59 15.54
C LEU A 145 18.62 -13.21 16.80
N LYS A 146 19.92 -13.54 16.75
CA LYS A 146 20.66 -14.04 17.92
C LYS A 146 21.01 -12.94 18.92
N THR A 147 21.04 -11.67 18.49
CA THR A 147 21.34 -10.52 19.36
C THR A 147 20.13 -10.01 20.13
N ILE A 148 18.92 -10.45 19.79
CA ILE A 148 17.71 -10.11 20.54
C ILE A 148 17.72 -10.96 21.83
N PRO A 149 17.73 -10.33 23.04
CA PRO A 149 17.66 -11.08 24.30
C PRO A 149 16.39 -11.93 24.30
N GLN A 150 16.51 -13.21 24.55
CA GLN A 150 15.36 -14.07 24.83
C GLN A 150 14.97 -13.81 26.30
N GLU A 151 13.87 -13.04 26.52
CA GLU A 151 13.22 -12.91 27.83
C GLU A 151 12.56 -14.21 28.25
#